data_dbfeaca2f2fa3227231781d176bcf468
#
_entry.id   dbfeaca2f2fa3227231781d176bcf468
#
_cell.length_a   1.000
_cell.length_b   1.000
_cell.length_c   1.000
_cell.angle_alpha   90.00
_cell.angle_beta   90.00
_cell.angle_gamma   90.00
#
_symmetry.space_group_name_H-M   'P 1'
#
loop_
_entity.id
_entity.type
_entity.pdbx_description
1 polymer ?
#
loop_
_entity_poly.entity_id
_entity_poly.type
_entity_poly.pdbx_seq_one_letter_code
_entity_poly.pdbx_strand_id
1 'polypeptide(L)' 'MVKILWVDDEVELLKPHVLFLQQKGYEVDTCNNGYDAIDMASEGAYDLIILDEMM' A
#
# COMPACT_ATOMS: atom_id res chain seq x y z
N MET A 1 10.46 11.73 1.42
CA MET A 1 10.15 10.49 0.70
C MET A 1 8.63 10.29 0.71
N VAL A 2 8.07 9.96 -0.42
CA VAL A 2 6.62 9.69 -0.51
C VAL A 2 6.34 8.31 0.07
N LYS A 3 5.40 8.24 0.99
CA LYS A 3 5.02 7.00 1.66
C LYS A 3 3.63 6.58 1.18
N ILE A 4 3.53 5.36 0.65
CA ILE A 4 2.32 4.82 0.02
C ILE A 4 1.83 3.61 0.80
N LEU A 5 0.52 3.58 1.07
CA LEU A 5 -0.16 2.38 1.57
C LEU A 5 -1.01 1.82 0.43
N TRP A 6 -0.75 0.58 0.05
CA TRP A 6 -1.49 -0.10 -1.03
C TRP A 6 -2.32 -1.22 -0.43
N VAL A 7 -3.64 -1.11 -0.56
CA VAL A 7 -4.61 -2.06 0.00
C VAL A 7 -5.23 -2.86 -1.12
N ASP A 8 -5.02 -4.18 -1.11
CA ASP A 8 -5.49 -5.08 -2.14
C ASP A 8 -5.57 -6.49 -1.55
N ASP A 9 -6.64 -7.23 -1.78
CA ASP A 9 -6.79 -8.59 -1.26
C ASP A 9 -5.81 -9.58 -1.92
N GLU A 10 -5.21 -9.21 -3.04
CA GLU A 10 -4.24 -10.02 -3.76
C GLU A 10 -2.86 -9.35 -3.77
N VAL A 11 -2.41 -8.87 -2.61
CA VAL A 11 -1.14 -8.14 -2.50
C VAL A 11 0.06 -8.92 -3.03
N GLU A 12 0.01 -10.26 -2.98
CA GLU A 12 1.12 -11.06 -3.47
C GLU A 12 1.33 -10.91 -4.96
N LEU A 13 0.26 -10.63 -5.71
CA LEU A 13 0.36 -10.41 -7.14
C LEU A 13 0.93 -9.03 -7.47
N LEU A 14 1.03 -8.16 -6.47
CA LEU A 14 1.51 -6.80 -6.65
C LEU A 14 3.01 -6.65 -6.40
N LYS A 15 3.71 -7.71 -6.02
CA LYS A 15 5.13 -7.62 -5.68
C LYS A 15 5.97 -6.95 -6.75
N PRO A 16 5.82 -7.26 -8.04
CA PRO A 16 6.60 -6.57 -9.07
C PRO A 16 6.31 -5.07 -9.11
N HIS A 17 5.05 -4.67 -8.92
CA HIS A 17 4.66 -3.26 -8.91
C HIS A 17 5.22 -2.54 -7.69
N VAL A 18 5.18 -3.20 -6.54
CA VAL A 18 5.73 -2.65 -5.30
C VAL A 18 7.23 -2.44 -5.44
N LEU A 19 7.93 -3.43 -5.97
CA LEU A 19 9.38 -3.32 -6.19
C LEU A 19 9.71 -2.16 -7.14
N PHE A 20 8.92 -2.00 -8.20
CA PHE A 20 9.10 -0.92 -9.15
C PHE A 20 9.01 0.44 -8.46
N LEU A 21 7.97 0.63 -7.64
CA LEU A 21 7.78 1.87 -6.92
C LEU A 21 8.91 2.13 -5.92
N GLN A 22 9.35 1.08 -5.22
CA GLN A 22 10.45 1.20 -4.28
C GLN A 22 11.75 1.60 -4.99
N GLN A 23 11.98 1.09 -6.19
CA GLN A 23 13.14 1.46 -7.00
C GLN A 23 13.09 2.92 -7.42
N LYS A 24 11.89 3.49 -7.52
CA LYS A 24 11.71 4.90 -7.86
C LYS A 24 11.88 5.82 -6.64
N GLY A 25 12.12 5.26 -5.48
CA GLY A 25 12.34 6.03 -4.26
C GLY A 25 11.11 6.19 -3.37
N TYR A 26 10.01 5.51 -3.69
CA TYR A 26 8.82 5.53 -2.84
C TYR A 26 8.94 4.48 -1.74
N GLU A 27 8.40 4.82 -0.58
CA GLU A 27 8.23 3.84 0.49
C GLU A 27 6.83 3.24 0.34
N VAL A 28 6.72 1.91 0.23
CA VAL A 28 5.45 1.24 -0.03
C VAL A 28 5.18 0.19 1.03
N ASP A 29 4.07 0.36 1.74
CA ASP A 29 3.53 -0.67 2.63
C ASP A 29 2.31 -1.28 1.97
N THR A 30 2.07 -2.57 2.19
CA THR A 30 0.91 -3.26 1.63
C THR A 30 0.04 -3.82 2.74
N CYS A 31 -1.25 -3.98 2.41
CA CYS A 31 -2.25 -4.48 3.33
C CYS A 31 -3.28 -5.25 2.51
N ASN A 32 -3.84 -6.32 3.06
CA ASN A 32 -4.73 -7.19 2.30
C ASN A 32 -6.22 -7.05 2.67
N ASN A 33 -6.55 -6.09 3.51
CA ASN A 33 -7.95 -5.86 3.88
C ASN A 33 -8.15 -4.43 4.40
N GLY A 34 -9.41 -3.99 4.39
CA GLY A 34 -9.73 -2.62 4.78
C GLY A 34 -9.60 -2.35 6.27
N TYR A 35 -9.81 -3.35 7.11
CA TYR A 35 -9.72 -3.15 8.57
C TYR A 35 -8.30 -2.82 8.99
N ASP A 36 -7.34 -3.62 8.51
CA ASP A 36 -5.93 -3.36 8.80
C ASP A 36 -5.48 -2.05 8.16
N ALA A 37 -6.03 -1.73 6.99
CA ALA A 37 -5.70 -0.48 6.30
C ALA A 37 -6.07 0.74 7.14
N ILE A 38 -7.23 0.70 7.81
CA ILE A 38 -7.67 1.80 8.68
C ILE A 38 -6.67 2.00 9.82
N ASP A 39 -6.27 0.91 10.46
CA ASP A 39 -5.31 0.97 11.55
C ASP A 39 -3.96 1.51 11.07
N MET A 40 -3.48 1.03 9.94
CA MET A 40 -2.21 1.47 9.37
C MET A 40 -2.27 2.95 8.98
N ALA A 41 -3.36 3.38 8.38
CA ALA A 41 -3.53 4.78 7.99
C ALA A 41 -3.60 5.71 9.20
N SER A 42 -4.18 5.23 10.31
CA SER A 42 -4.26 6.01 11.55
C SER A 42 -2.90 6.20 12.19
N GLU A 43 -2.06 5.17 12.14
CA GLU A 43 -0.77 5.18 12.83
C GLU A 43 0.36 5.69 11.95
N GLY A 44 0.27 5.47 10.65
CA GLY A 44 1.32 5.86 9.71
C GLY A 44 0.99 7.18 9.03
N ALA A 45 2.02 7.91 8.65
CA ALA A 45 1.86 9.17 7.92
C ALA A 45 2.00 8.89 6.42
N TYR A 46 0.95 8.35 5.82
CA TYR A 46 0.95 8.05 4.39
C TYR A 46 0.58 9.26 3.55
N ASP A 47 1.32 9.46 2.47
CA ASP A 47 1.04 10.53 1.52
C ASP A 47 -0.01 10.11 0.50
N LEU A 48 -0.12 8.80 0.24
CA LEU A 48 -1.05 8.26 -0.73
C LEU A 48 -1.54 6.89 -0.26
N ILE A 49 -2.83 6.65 -0.45
CA ILE A 49 -3.44 5.35 -0.17
C ILE A 49 -4.08 4.86 -1.46
N ILE A 50 -3.66 3.67 -1.92
CA ILE A 50 -4.22 3.03 -3.10
C ILE A 50 -5.16 1.94 -2.63
N LEU A 51 -6.41 1.98 -3.08
CA LEU A 51 -7.43 1.00 -2.73
C LEU A 51 -7.87 0.24 -3.97
N ASP A 52 -7.93 -1.09 -3.86
CA ASP A 52 -8.47 -1.93 -4.91
C ASP A 52 -10.01 -1.88 -4.84
N GLU A 53 -10.64 -1.51 -5.95
CA GLU A 53 -12.10 -1.42 -6.04
C GLU A 53 -12.79 -2.77 -5.88
N MET A 54 -12.08 -3.85 -6.12
CA MET A 54 -12.63 -5.20 -6.13
C MET A 54 -12.64 -5.86 -4.75
N MET A 55 -12.19 -5.18 -3.76
CA MET A 55 -12.21 -5.71 -2.38
C MET A 55 -13.60 -5.73 -1.79
#